data_3ccd9b187191383a55a63b660dbe2781
#
_entry.id   3ccd9b187191383a55a63b660dbe2781
#
_cell.length_a   1.000
_cell.length_b   1.000
_cell.length_c   1.000
_cell.angle_alpha   90.00
_cell.angle_beta   90.00
_cell.angle_gamma   90.00
#
_symmetry.space_group_name_H-M   'P 1'
#
loop_
_entity.id
_entity.type
_entity.pdbx_description
1 polymer ?
#
loop_
_entity_poly.entity_id
_entity_poly.type
_entity_poly.pdbx_seq_one_letter_code
_entity_poly.pdbx_strand_id
1 'polypeptide(L)'
;PTTSSISEWSSSSYGIDPEAHRRFWQLMNDVIAAAFACDTCRVVSMRVTDIFSGFEGDWHQEVAHEAHFPEGGKQAIIAAAHQRFFRDVFLDLVAKLDAIDETEGTVLDHALVQWTQESGAVTHDPIELPIVTAGSAAGHFATGRYVDYRNLNSVGHTPNETNAVATNTGLIYNQWLGMVLRSMGLSPSDYESGAYGGYGIVQLATEGWYAGYQKYGPSVLSAMGQDLP
;
A
#
# COMPACT_ATOMS: atom_id res chain seq x y z
N PRO A 1 2.05 13.47 -25.67
CA PRO A 1 2.87 14.46 -24.99
C PRO A 1 3.93 14.98 -25.96
N THR A 2 4.04 16.29 -26.08
CA THR A 2 5.07 16.91 -26.89
C THR A 2 6.43 16.82 -26.19
N THR A 3 7.54 16.81 -26.93
CA THR A 3 8.92 16.76 -26.36
C THR A 3 9.20 17.88 -25.34
N SER A 4 8.48 18.99 -25.39
CA SER A 4 8.54 20.06 -24.40
C SER A 4 8.02 19.68 -23.02
N SER A 5 7.05 18.75 -22.93
CA SER A 5 6.51 18.31 -21.64
C SER A 5 7.46 17.38 -20.87
N ILE A 6 8.33 16.67 -21.56
CA ILE A 6 9.33 15.79 -20.93
C ILE A 6 10.47 16.62 -20.30
N SER A 7 10.84 17.74 -20.93
CA SER A 7 11.89 18.63 -20.38
C SER A 7 11.44 19.39 -19.13
N GLU A 8 10.14 19.65 -18.97
CA GLU A 8 9.60 20.27 -17.77
C GLU A 8 9.71 19.35 -16.55
N TRP A 9 9.61 18.05 -16.74
CA TRP A 9 9.69 17.06 -15.65
C TRP A 9 11.12 16.75 -15.20
N SER A 10 12.11 17.11 -16.00
CA SER A 10 13.52 17.00 -15.64
C SER A 10 14.05 18.26 -14.93
N SER A 11 13.20 19.25 -14.66
CA SER A 11 13.59 20.47 -13.96
C SER A 11 13.87 20.21 -12.48
N SER A 12 14.79 20.96 -11.91
CA SER A 12 15.10 20.86 -10.46
C SER A 12 13.91 21.17 -9.55
N SER A 13 12.87 21.82 -10.07
CA SER A 13 11.63 22.13 -9.36
C SER A 13 10.65 20.96 -9.29
N TYR A 14 10.79 19.92 -10.14
CA TYR A 14 9.87 18.78 -10.14
C TYR A 14 9.76 18.12 -8.76
N GLY A 15 10.87 17.93 -8.07
CA GLY A 15 10.90 17.26 -6.77
C GLY A 15 10.04 17.90 -5.67
N ILE A 16 9.72 19.19 -5.83
CA ILE A 16 8.93 19.98 -4.88
C ILE A 16 7.65 20.54 -5.49
N ASP A 17 7.25 20.09 -6.68
CA ASP A 17 6.05 20.54 -7.35
C ASP A 17 4.94 19.46 -7.33
N PRO A 18 4.01 19.53 -6.37
CA PRO A 18 2.93 18.54 -6.26
C PRO A 18 2.00 18.54 -7.49
N GLU A 19 1.91 19.63 -8.25
CA GLU A 19 1.11 19.67 -9.47
C GLU A 19 1.79 18.91 -10.62
N ALA A 20 3.12 19.00 -10.73
CA ALA A 20 3.89 18.20 -11.68
C ALA A 20 3.76 16.69 -11.34
N HIS A 21 3.85 16.31 -10.04
CA HIS A 21 3.61 14.94 -9.59
C HIS A 21 2.22 14.46 -9.96
N ARG A 22 1.19 15.27 -9.70
CA ARG A 22 -0.20 14.94 -10.07
C ARG A 22 -0.33 14.68 -11.57
N ARG A 23 0.17 15.58 -12.41
CA ARG A 23 0.09 15.46 -13.89
C ARG A 23 0.79 14.20 -14.38
N PHE A 24 1.99 13.91 -13.87
CA PHE A 24 2.74 12.72 -14.25
C PHE A 24 1.96 11.44 -13.93
N TRP A 25 1.49 11.31 -12.70
CA TRP A 25 0.81 10.10 -12.27
C TRP A 25 -0.59 9.92 -12.89
N GLN A 26 -1.28 11.00 -13.20
CA GLN A 26 -2.53 10.91 -13.97
C GLN A 26 -2.29 10.43 -15.41
N LEU A 27 -1.19 10.81 -16.05
CA LEU A 27 -0.80 10.25 -17.34
C LEU A 27 -0.40 8.77 -17.25
N MET A 28 0.28 8.37 -16.16
CA MET A 28 0.54 6.95 -15.91
C MET A 28 -0.76 6.18 -15.71
N ASN A 29 -1.74 6.73 -15.03
CA ASN A 29 -3.06 6.13 -14.88
C ASN A 29 -3.79 5.98 -16.22
N ASP A 30 -3.65 6.93 -17.14
CA ASP A 30 -4.20 6.79 -18.51
C ASP A 30 -3.58 5.59 -19.24
N VAL A 31 -2.27 5.39 -19.10
CA VAL A 31 -1.58 4.24 -19.69
C VAL A 31 -2.05 2.93 -19.06
N ILE A 32 -2.21 2.90 -17.73
CA ILE A 32 -2.69 1.71 -17.01
C ILE A 32 -4.12 1.38 -17.45
N ALA A 33 -5.02 2.36 -17.45
CA ALA A 33 -6.41 2.17 -17.87
C ALA A 33 -6.49 1.64 -19.31
N ALA A 34 -5.71 2.20 -20.23
CA ALA A 34 -5.64 1.74 -21.61
C ALA A 34 -5.10 0.30 -21.72
N ALA A 35 -4.09 -0.04 -20.92
CA ALA A 35 -3.51 -1.38 -20.91
C ALA A 35 -4.49 -2.44 -20.42
N PHE A 36 -5.30 -2.12 -19.41
CA PHE A 36 -6.37 -3.00 -18.91
C PHE A 36 -7.50 -3.10 -19.95
N ALA A 37 -7.96 -1.99 -20.51
CA ALA A 37 -9.02 -1.98 -21.54
C ALA A 37 -8.67 -2.81 -22.78
N CYS A 38 -7.37 -2.88 -23.13
CA CYS A 38 -6.89 -3.65 -24.27
C CYS A 38 -6.47 -5.07 -23.90
N ASP A 39 -6.63 -5.52 -22.66
CA ASP A 39 -6.17 -6.82 -22.13
C ASP A 39 -4.68 -7.10 -22.43
N THR A 40 -3.87 -6.04 -22.48
CA THR A 40 -2.43 -6.18 -22.72
C THR A 40 -1.63 -6.33 -21.42
N CYS A 41 -2.26 -6.02 -20.28
CA CYS A 41 -1.70 -6.14 -18.95
C CYS A 41 -2.81 -6.46 -17.94
N ARG A 42 -2.55 -7.36 -16.99
CA ARG A 42 -3.50 -7.74 -15.94
C ARG A 42 -2.98 -7.45 -14.53
N VAL A 43 -1.70 -7.17 -14.40
CA VAL A 43 -1.06 -6.86 -13.12
C VAL A 43 -0.13 -5.68 -13.30
N VAL A 44 -0.34 -4.65 -12.50
CA VAL A 44 0.52 -3.47 -12.43
C VAL A 44 0.99 -3.29 -11.01
N SER A 45 2.29 -3.13 -10.82
CA SER A 45 2.88 -2.74 -9.55
C SER A 45 3.68 -1.46 -9.76
N MET A 46 3.41 -0.46 -8.92
CA MET A 46 4.08 0.83 -8.99
C MET A 46 4.66 1.20 -7.63
N ARG A 47 5.87 1.73 -7.66
CA ARG A 47 6.43 2.44 -6.52
C ARG A 47 6.35 3.93 -6.81
N VAL A 48 5.52 4.64 -6.05
CA VAL A 48 5.40 6.08 -6.15
C VAL A 48 6.42 6.72 -5.22
N THR A 49 7.43 7.37 -5.79
CA THR A 49 8.51 8.02 -5.04
C THR A 49 8.30 9.51 -4.85
N ASP A 50 7.33 10.07 -5.56
CA ASP A 50 6.98 11.49 -5.47
C ASP A 50 6.26 11.79 -4.16
N ILE A 51 6.63 12.90 -3.52
CA ILE A 51 6.17 13.23 -2.18
C ILE A 51 4.89 14.05 -2.14
N PHE A 52 4.39 14.55 -3.28
CA PHE A 52 3.16 15.35 -3.40
C PHE A 52 3.11 16.55 -2.44
N SER A 53 4.26 17.13 -2.15
CA SER A 53 4.41 18.27 -1.23
C SER A 53 5.35 19.32 -1.83
N GLY A 54 5.02 20.59 -1.59
CA GLY A 54 5.92 21.72 -1.86
C GLY A 54 6.96 21.95 -0.76
N PHE A 55 7.24 20.96 0.07
CA PHE A 55 8.23 21.08 1.14
C PHE A 55 9.64 21.16 0.54
N GLU A 56 10.36 22.22 0.91
CA GLU A 56 11.75 22.43 0.55
C GLU A 56 12.64 21.99 1.72
N GLY A 57 13.46 20.98 1.53
CA GLY A 57 14.34 20.42 2.54
C GLY A 57 14.49 18.91 2.41
N ASP A 58 15.11 18.29 3.40
CA ASP A 58 15.24 16.84 3.46
C ASP A 58 13.94 16.22 3.95
N TRP A 59 13.09 15.79 3.00
CA TRP A 59 11.82 15.13 3.31
C TRP A 59 12.00 13.94 4.25
N HIS A 60 13.04 13.14 4.02
CA HIS A 60 13.27 11.91 4.80
C HIS A 60 13.55 12.26 6.27
N GLN A 61 14.50 13.15 6.52
CA GLN A 61 14.90 13.49 7.90
C GLN A 61 13.94 14.46 8.56
N GLU A 62 13.50 15.50 7.84
CA GLU A 62 12.77 16.62 8.44
C GLU A 62 11.27 16.42 8.49
N VAL A 63 10.69 15.52 7.68
CA VAL A 63 9.26 15.24 7.66
C VAL A 63 8.98 13.79 8.04
N ALA A 64 9.54 12.81 7.34
CA ALA A 64 9.17 11.42 7.55
C ALA A 64 9.59 10.91 8.94
N HIS A 65 10.81 11.23 9.40
CA HIS A 65 11.25 10.88 10.76
C HIS A 65 10.55 11.67 11.86
N GLU A 66 10.09 12.88 11.58
CA GLU A 66 9.50 13.76 12.57
C GLU A 66 7.96 13.69 12.64
N ALA A 67 7.32 13.04 11.64
CA ALA A 67 5.86 13.04 11.55
C ALA A 67 5.16 12.21 12.64
N HIS A 68 5.84 11.28 13.29
CA HIS A 68 5.28 10.52 14.42
C HIS A 68 5.21 11.35 15.72
N PHE A 69 5.96 12.45 15.82
CA PHE A 69 5.84 13.36 16.93
C PHE A 69 4.65 14.32 16.71
N PRO A 70 3.75 14.48 17.69
CA PRO A 70 2.61 15.41 17.55
C PRO A 70 3.02 16.87 17.49
N GLU A 71 4.21 17.20 17.95
CA GLU A 71 4.76 18.54 17.97
C GLU A 71 5.45 18.89 16.64
N GLY A 72 5.50 20.17 16.30
CA GLY A 72 6.24 20.65 15.12
C GLY A 72 5.50 20.62 13.78
N GLY A 73 4.25 20.16 13.71
CA GLY A 73 3.40 20.28 12.51
C GLY A 73 3.76 19.36 11.33
N LYS A 74 4.71 18.44 11.48
CA LYS A 74 5.16 17.54 10.41
C LYS A 74 4.09 16.51 10.02
N GLN A 75 3.24 16.09 10.96
CA GLN A 75 2.08 15.24 10.68
C GLN A 75 1.12 15.90 9.67
N ALA A 76 0.89 17.19 9.79
CA ALA A 76 0.02 17.91 8.86
C ALA A 76 0.60 17.95 7.44
N ILE A 77 1.92 18.05 7.30
CA ILE A 77 2.61 18.04 6.00
C ILE A 77 2.45 16.66 5.33
N ILE A 78 2.76 15.58 6.06
CA ILE A 78 2.66 14.22 5.50
C ILE A 78 1.20 13.84 5.21
N ALA A 79 0.28 14.21 6.10
CA ALA A 79 -1.15 13.97 5.89
C ALA A 79 -1.67 14.71 4.64
N ALA A 80 -1.28 15.96 4.43
CA ALA A 80 -1.66 16.72 3.25
C ALA A 80 -1.07 16.13 1.96
N ALA A 81 0.16 15.64 2.01
CA ALA A 81 0.79 14.95 0.88
C ALA A 81 0.04 13.65 0.53
N HIS A 82 -0.28 12.82 1.52
CA HIS A 82 -1.06 11.60 1.31
C HIS A 82 -2.49 11.88 0.82
N GLN A 83 -3.15 12.93 1.31
CA GLN A 83 -4.46 13.34 0.80
C GLN A 83 -4.41 13.76 -0.66
N ARG A 84 -3.36 14.46 -1.09
CA ARG A 84 -3.17 14.80 -2.51
C ARG A 84 -2.97 13.54 -3.35
N PHE A 85 -2.07 12.65 -2.94
CA PHE A 85 -1.87 11.38 -3.63
C PHE A 85 -3.18 10.59 -3.74
N PHE A 86 -3.90 10.42 -2.63
CA PHE A 86 -5.16 9.68 -2.60
C PHE A 86 -6.18 10.26 -3.57
N ARG A 87 -6.42 11.57 -3.49
CA ARG A 87 -7.40 12.26 -4.35
C ARG A 87 -6.97 12.29 -5.81
N ASP A 88 -5.71 12.63 -6.06
CA ASP A 88 -5.26 13.02 -7.41
C ASP A 88 -4.67 11.85 -8.19
N VAL A 89 -4.29 10.76 -7.54
CA VAL A 89 -3.70 9.58 -8.18
C VAL A 89 -4.53 8.33 -7.94
N PHE A 90 -4.77 7.96 -6.69
CA PHE A 90 -5.51 6.73 -6.39
C PHE A 90 -6.96 6.79 -6.89
N LEU A 91 -7.71 7.83 -6.51
CA LEU A 91 -9.10 7.99 -6.95
C LEU A 91 -9.21 8.29 -8.45
N ASP A 92 -8.21 8.94 -9.05
CA ASP A 92 -8.17 9.14 -10.51
C ASP A 92 -8.07 7.81 -11.25
N LEU A 93 -7.21 6.88 -10.80
CA LEU A 93 -7.14 5.54 -11.38
C LEU A 93 -8.44 4.77 -11.19
N VAL A 94 -9.00 4.80 -9.98
CA VAL A 94 -10.28 4.16 -9.66
C VAL A 94 -11.37 4.65 -10.61
N ALA A 95 -11.52 5.96 -10.78
CA ALA A 95 -12.52 6.55 -11.67
C ALA A 95 -12.31 6.18 -13.14
N LYS A 96 -11.06 6.07 -13.60
CA LYS A 96 -10.75 5.66 -14.97
C LYS A 96 -11.09 4.20 -15.23
N LEU A 97 -10.85 3.30 -14.27
CA LEU A 97 -11.22 1.89 -14.41
C LEU A 97 -12.73 1.69 -14.30
N ASP A 98 -13.41 2.47 -13.47
CA ASP A 98 -14.88 2.46 -13.34
C ASP A 98 -15.61 3.00 -14.59
N ALA A 99 -14.94 3.82 -15.36
CA ALA A 99 -15.47 4.36 -16.62
C ALA A 99 -15.33 3.43 -17.84
N ILE A 100 -14.69 2.28 -17.67
CA ILE A 100 -14.50 1.30 -18.77
C ILE A 100 -15.54 0.19 -18.60
N ASP A 101 -16.52 0.16 -19.49
CA ASP A 101 -17.55 -0.88 -19.50
C ASP A 101 -17.00 -2.23 -19.92
N GLU A 102 -17.44 -3.28 -19.24
CA GLU A 102 -17.27 -4.69 -19.61
C GLU A 102 -18.61 -5.38 -19.81
N THR A 103 -18.63 -6.65 -20.16
CA THR A 103 -19.87 -7.39 -20.41
C THR A 103 -20.77 -7.44 -19.16
N GLU A 104 -20.17 -7.54 -17.99
CA GLU A 104 -20.86 -7.52 -16.70
C GLU A 104 -20.15 -6.52 -15.77
N GLY A 105 -20.66 -5.29 -15.70
CA GLY A 105 -20.08 -4.23 -14.87
C GLY A 105 -18.97 -3.44 -15.55
N THR A 106 -17.98 -3.05 -14.81
CA THR A 106 -16.85 -2.24 -15.26
C THR A 106 -15.51 -2.97 -15.01
N VAL A 107 -14.42 -2.47 -15.58
CA VAL A 107 -13.09 -2.99 -15.28
C VAL A 107 -12.79 -2.91 -13.78
N LEU A 108 -13.29 -1.91 -13.08
CA LEU A 108 -13.11 -1.78 -11.63
C LEU A 108 -13.81 -2.90 -10.85
N ASP A 109 -14.99 -3.33 -11.29
CA ASP A 109 -15.72 -4.45 -10.63
C ASP A 109 -14.91 -5.73 -10.65
N HIS A 110 -14.16 -5.96 -11.73
CA HIS A 110 -13.34 -7.15 -11.92
C HIS A 110 -11.88 -6.97 -11.44
N ALA A 111 -11.47 -5.75 -11.11
CA ALA A 111 -10.13 -5.44 -10.65
C ALA A 111 -10.04 -5.30 -9.12
N LEU A 112 -8.83 -5.27 -8.62
CA LEU A 112 -8.48 -4.80 -7.29
C LEU A 112 -7.39 -3.73 -7.41
N VAL A 113 -7.72 -2.50 -7.07
CA VAL A 113 -6.75 -1.42 -6.92
C VAL A 113 -6.37 -1.34 -5.45
N GLN A 114 -5.08 -1.40 -5.16
CA GLN A 114 -4.57 -1.35 -3.79
C GLN A 114 -3.56 -0.24 -3.64
N TRP A 115 -3.66 0.49 -2.55
CA TRP A 115 -2.64 1.40 -2.06
C TRP A 115 -2.23 1.02 -0.65
N THR A 116 -0.93 0.95 -0.42
CA THR A 116 -0.33 0.74 0.89
C THR A 116 0.96 1.54 1.00
N GLN A 117 1.54 1.57 2.18
CA GLN A 117 2.78 2.27 2.48
C GLN A 117 3.85 1.30 2.99
N GLU A 118 5.10 1.74 3.04
CA GLU A 118 6.23 0.95 3.55
C GLU A 118 6.27 0.92 5.08
N SER A 119 5.74 1.97 5.72
CA SER A 119 5.72 2.13 7.17
C SER A 119 4.31 2.43 7.66
N GLY A 120 3.99 1.96 8.84
CA GLY A 120 2.71 2.19 9.50
C GLY A 120 2.79 3.32 10.54
N ALA A 121 2.79 2.95 11.81
CA ALA A 121 2.73 3.91 12.91
C ALA A 121 4.02 4.73 13.09
N VAL A 122 5.18 4.16 12.79
CA VAL A 122 6.50 4.78 12.97
C VAL A 122 7.34 4.57 11.70
N THR A 123 8.21 5.52 11.41
CA THR A 123 9.17 5.45 10.29
C THR A 123 10.02 4.18 10.38
N HIS A 124 10.20 3.51 9.25
CA HIS A 124 10.92 2.24 9.09
C HIS A 124 10.28 1.03 9.79
N ASP A 125 9.10 1.19 10.37
CA ASP A 125 8.40 0.09 11.02
C ASP A 125 7.19 -0.36 10.18
N PRO A 126 7.18 -1.61 9.67
CA PRO A 126 6.09 -2.13 8.86
C PRO A 126 4.89 -2.62 9.69
N ILE A 127 4.72 -2.13 10.91
CA ILE A 127 3.58 -2.47 11.77
C ILE A 127 2.42 -1.51 11.51
N GLU A 128 1.21 -2.01 11.65
CA GLU A 128 -0.03 -1.24 11.48
C GLU A 128 -0.14 -0.57 10.10
N LEU A 129 0.27 -1.29 9.05
CA LEU A 129 0.21 -0.78 7.68
C LEU A 129 -1.24 -0.51 7.28
N PRO A 130 -1.57 0.70 6.83
CA PRO A 130 -2.85 0.96 6.21
C PRO A 130 -2.88 0.36 4.80
N ILE A 131 -3.97 -0.33 4.49
CA ILE A 131 -4.25 -0.83 3.15
C ILE A 131 -5.59 -0.23 2.71
N VAL A 132 -5.58 0.49 1.60
CA VAL A 132 -6.79 1.04 0.99
C VAL A 132 -7.03 0.32 -0.31
N THR A 133 -8.24 -0.17 -0.51
CA THR A 133 -8.61 -0.91 -1.73
C THR A 133 -9.83 -0.31 -2.39
N ALA A 134 -9.91 -0.48 -3.70
CA ALA A 134 -11.10 -0.23 -4.52
C ALA A 134 -11.25 -1.35 -5.55
N GLY A 135 -12.50 -1.63 -5.93
CA GLY A 135 -12.85 -2.79 -6.75
C GLY A 135 -12.99 -4.06 -5.92
N SER A 136 -13.71 -5.02 -6.45
CA SER A 136 -14.08 -6.24 -5.73
C SER A 136 -13.38 -7.50 -6.22
N ALA A 137 -12.54 -7.42 -7.26
CA ALA A 137 -11.98 -8.58 -7.95
C ALA A 137 -13.09 -9.61 -8.29
N ALA A 138 -14.09 -9.15 -9.03
CA ALA A 138 -15.27 -9.95 -9.43
C ALA A 138 -16.05 -10.52 -8.21
N GLY A 139 -16.19 -9.73 -7.16
CA GLY A 139 -16.93 -10.11 -5.94
C GLY A 139 -16.14 -10.95 -4.94
N HIS A 140 -14.84 -11.16 -5.15
CA HIS A 140 -14.00 -11.87 -4.19
C HIS A 140 -13.80 -11.09 -2.90
N PHE A 141 -13.64 -9.76 -3.00
CA PHE A 141 -13.52 -8.87 -1.86
C PHE A 141 -14.81 -8.11 -1.58
N ALA A 142 -15.20 -8.06 -0.32
CA ALA A 142 -16.31 -7.22 0.12
C ALA A 142 -15.83 -5.78 0.30
N THR A 143 -16.44 -4.86 -0.44
CA THR A 143 -16.13 -3.43 -0.41
C THR A 143 -16.96 -2.66 0.61
N GLY A 144 -16.64 -1.37 0.82
CA GLY A 144 -17.38 -0.49 1.73
C GLY A 144 -17.17 -0.80 3.20
N ARG A 145 -16.08 -1.46 3.56
CA ARG A 145 -15.77 -1.87 4.94
C ARG A 145 -14.49 -1.17 5.43
N TYR A 146 -14.49 -0.91 6.73
CA TYR A 146 -13.27 -0.67 7.49
C TYR A 146 -13.05 -1.87 8.39
N VAL A 147 -11.88 -2.50 8.27
CA VAL A 147 -11.54 -3.69 9.03
C VAL A 147 -10.24 -3.45 9.79
N ASP A 148 -10.25 -3.70 11.07
CA ASP A 148 -9.08 -3.64 11.93
C ASP A 148 -8.61 -5.06 12.24
N TYR A 149 -7.49 -5.44 11.64
CA TYR A 149 -6.89 -6.76 11.84
C TYR A 149 -5.88 -6.80 12.99
N ARG A 150 -5.77 -5.73 13.77
CA ARG A 150 -4.87 -5.71 14.92
C ARG A 150 -5.38 -6.64 16.02
N ASN A 151 -4.47 -7.38 16.61
CA ASN A 151 -4.76 -8.14 17.82
C ASN A 151 -4.54 -7.24 19.04
N LEU A 152 -5.60 -6.65 19.54
CA LEU A 152 -5.56 -5.73 20.68
C LEU A 152 -5.12 -6.39 21.99
N ASN A 153 -5.06 -7.71 22.05
CA ASN A 153 -4.55 -8.46 23.21
C ASN A 153 -3.02 -8.72 23.11
N SER A 154 -2.40 -8.35 22.02
CA SER A 154 -0.96 -8.52 21.80
C SER A 154 -0.31 -7.17 21.57
N VAL A 155 0.50 -6.74 22.51
CA VAL A 155 1.29 -5.52 22.40
C VAL A 155 2.70 -5.89 21.96
N GLY A 156 3.09 -5.44 20.78
CA GLY A 156 4.48 -5.42 20.32
C GLY A 156 5.15 -4.10 20.67
N HIS A 157 6.43 -4.05 20.46
CA HIS A 157 7.21 -2.82 20.54
C HIS A 157 8.04 -2.68 19.29
N THR A 158 8.18 -1.45 18.80
CA THR A 158 9.06 -1.13 17.69
C THR A 158 10.50 -1.42 18.11
N PRO A 159 11.27 -2.23 17.38
CA PRO A 159 12.60 -2.66 17.83
C PRO A 159 13.66 -1.56 17.79
N ASN A 160 13.40 -0.45 17.13
CA ASN A 160 14.41 0.52 16.71
C ASN A 160 14.36 1.89 17.38
N GLU A 161 13.35 2.16 18.19
CA GLU A 161 13.16 3.52 18.68
C GLU A 161 13.47 3.60 20.17
N THR A 162 14.23 4.64 20.54
CA THR A 162 14.54 4.96 21.95
C THR A 162 13.26 5.23 22.77
N ASN A 163 12.16 5.55 22.07
CA ASN A 163 10.81 5.70 22.60
C ASN A 163 9.89 4.69 21.92
N ALA A 164 10.02 3.42 22.28
CA ALA A 164 9.18 2.36 21.71
C ALA A 164 7.69 2.69 21.82
N VAL A 165 7.05 2.91 20.68
CA VAL A 165 5.61 3.04 20.62
C VAL A 165 5.01 1.65 20.76
N ALA A 166 4.05 1.50 21.69
CA ALA A 166 3.30 0.27 21.82
C ALA A 166 2.43 0.08 20.57
N THR A 167 2.62 -1.03 19.88
CA THR A 167 1.88 -1.37 18.68
C THR A 167 1.15 -2.69 18.86
N ASN A 168 0.02 -2.84 18.18
CA ASN A 168 -0.76 -4.07 18.19
C ASN A 168 -0.52 -4.81 16.88
N THR A 169 0.20 -5.91 16.97
CA THR A 169 0.42 -6.76 15.81
C THR A 169 -0.88 -7.48 15.40
N GLY A 170 -1.05 -7.75 14.13
CA GLY A 170 -2.26 -8.34 13.58
C GLY A 170 -1.96 -9.26 12.39
N LEU A 171 -2.78 -9.19 11.36
CA LEU A 171 -2.59 -9.94 10.14
C LEU A 171 -1.26 -9.56 9.48
N ILE A 172 -0.47 -10.55 9.08
CA ILE A 172 0.77 -10.30 8.33
C ILE A 172 0.41 -9.88 6.90
N TYR A 173 1.09 -8.86 6.39
CA TYR A 173 0.87 -8.36 5.04
C TYR A 173 0.98 -9.45 3.96
N ASN A 174 1.87 -10.44 4.13
CA ASN A 174 1.97 -11.57 3.21
C ASN A 174 0.69 -12.41 3.14
N GLN A 175 -0.09 -12.50 4.21
CA GLN A 175 -1.39 -13.20 4.15
C GLN A 175 -2.42 -12.41 3.35
N TRP A 176 -2.41 -11.08 3.48
CA TRP A 176 -3.18 -10.22 2.60
C TRP A 176 -2.79 -10.44 1.14
N LEU A 177 -1.49 -10.46 0.80
CA LEU A 177 -1.03 -10.75 -0.56
C LEU A 177 -1.46 -12.15 -1.02
N GLY A 178 -1.44 -13.13 -0.14
CA GLY A 178 -1.95 -14.47 -0.44
C GLY A 178 -3.43 -14.47 -0.81
N MET A 179 -4.24 -13.62 -0.17
CA MET A 179 -5.66 -13.45 -0.53
C MET A 179 -5.82 -12.79 -1.90
N VAL A 180 -5.01 -11.79 -2.20
CA VAL A 180 -4.98 -11.17 -3.53
C VAL A 180 -4.63 -12.23 -4.60
N LEU A 181 -3.65 -13.09 -4.34
CA LEU A 181 -3.33 -14.20 -5.26
C LEU A 181 -4.48 -15.18 -5.42
N ARG A 182 -5.22 -15.50 -4.35
CA ARG A 182 -6.42 -16.34 -4.43
C ARG A 182 -7.52 -15.71 -5.28
N SER A 183 -7.71 -14.40 -5.19
CA SER A 183 -8.68 -13.70 -6.05
C SER A 183 -8.32 -13.77 -7.54
N MET A 184 -7.05 -14.02 -7.86
CA MET A 184 -6.56 -14.26 -9.22
C MET A 184 -6.64 -15.74 -9.63
N GLY A 185 -7.24 -16.60 -8.80
CA GLY A 185 -7.42 -18.04 -9.07
C GLY A 185 -6.24 -18.90 -8.67
N LEU A 186 -5.24 -18.37 -7.99
CA LEU A 186 -4.11 -19.15 -7.49
C LEU A 186 -4.45 -19.83 -6.15
N SER A 187 -3.93 -21.04 -5.97
CA SER A 187 -4.03 -21.79 -4.71
C SER A 187 -2.75 -21.61 -3.88
N PRO A 188 -2.77 -21.87 -2.57
CA PRO A 188 -1.57 -21.81 -1.75
C PRO A 188 -0.39 -22.62 -2.30
N SER A 189 -0.65 -23.76 -2.94
CA SER A 189 0.41 -24.59 -3.55
C SER A 189 1.15 -23.90 -4.71
N ASP A 190 0.58 -22.85 -5.30
CA ASP A 190 1.17 -22.14 -6.43
C ASP A 190 2.19 -21.08 -5.96
N TYR A 191 2.06 -20.57 -4.73
CA TYR A 191 2.91 -19.49 -4.22
C TYR A 191 3.57 -19.78 -2.87
N GLU A 192 3.16 -20.82 -2.12
CA GLU A 192 3.81 -21.19 -0.88
C GLU A 192 5.05 -22.05 -1.13
N SER A 193 6.17 -21.66 -0.50
CA SER A 193 7.40 -22.42 -0.55
C SER A 193 7.49 -23.39 0.62
N GLY A 194 7.57 -24.69 0.33
CA GLY A 194 7.72 -25.73 1.35
C GLY A 194 8.99 -25.61 2.21
N ALA A 195 10.02 -24.91 1.73
CA ALA A 195 11.27 -24.70 2.47
C ALA A 195 11.11 -23.81 3.69
N TYR A 196 10.09 -22.92 3.67
CA TYR A 196 9.87 -21.91 4.73
C TYR A 196 8.50 -22.03 5.39
N GLY A 197 7.76 -23.09 5.14
CA GLY A 197 6.52 -23.42 5.84
C GLY A 197 5.33 -22.53 5.48
N GLY A 198 5.34 -21.87 4.33
CA GLY A 198 4.20 -21.14 3.81
C GLY A 198 4.40 -19.64 3.63
N TYR A 199 3.55 -19.09 2.79
CA TYR A 199 3.48 -17.68 2.48
C TYR A 199 2.83 -16.93 3.65
N GLY A 200 3.63 -16.27 4.47
CA GLY A 200 3.14 -15.60 5.67
C GLY A 200 3.71 -16.21 6.96
N ILE A 201 4.61 -17.17 6.87
CA ILE A 201 5.42 -17.53 8.02
C ILE A 201 6.51 -16.48 8.21
N VAL A 202 6.55 -15.99 9.42
CA VAL A 202 7.51 -15.02 9.90
C VAL A 202 8.84 -15.70 10.16
N GLN A 203 9.53 -16.15 9.12
CA GLN A 203 10.89 -16.65 9.30
C GLN A 203 11.84 -15.54 9.75
N LEU A 204 11.63 -14.34 9.26
CA LEU A 204 12.36 -13.14 9.69
C LEU A 204 12.14 -12.80 11.17
N ALA A 205 11.06 -13.27 11.79
CA ALA A 205 10.81 -13.05 13.21
C ALA A 205 11.69 -13.90 14.13
N THR A 206 12.47 -14.85 13.61
CA THR A 206 13.40 -15.66 14.38
C THR A 206 14.80 -15.06 14.46
N GLU A 207 15.11 -14.07 13.62
CA GLU A 207 16.46 -13.55 13.46
C GLU A 207 16.50 -12.03 13.61
N GLY A 208 17.42 -11.55 14.44
CA GLY A 208 17.76 -10.14 14.57
C GLY A 208 16.63 -9.24 15.07
N TRP A 209 16.38 -8.17 14.39
CA TRP A 209 15.47 -7.08 14.75
C TRP A 209 13.99 -7.49 14.86
N TYR A 210 13.59 -8.58 14.20
CA TYR A 210 12.22 -9.06 14.15
C TYR A 210 11.92 -10.19 15.15
N ALA A 211 12.87 -10.57 15.98
CA ALA A 211 12.69 -11.66 16.96
C ALA A 211 11.53 -11.43 17.94
N GLY A 212 11.11 -10.20 18.16
CA GLY A 212 9.96 -9.83 18.98
C GLY A 212 8.59 -10.12 18.33
N TYR A 213 8.54 -10.28 17.01
CA TYR A 213 7.30 -10.48 16.25
C TYR A 213 6.87 -11.96 16.12
N GLN A 214 7.61 -12.88 16.66
CA GLN A 214 7.29 -14.33 16.67
C GLN A 214 5.99 -14.71 17.38
N LYS A 215 5.24 -13.78 17.91
CA LYS A 215 4.04 -14.06 18.72
C LYS A 215 2.88 -14.65 17.93
N TYR A 216 2.97 -14.69 16.60
CA TYR A 216 1.95 -15.28 15.74
C TYR A 216 2.45 -16.62 15.20
N GLY A 217 2.09 -17.68 15.91
CA GLY A 217 2.31 -19.04 15.40
C GLY A 217 1.43 -19.34 14.18
N PRO A 218 1.79 -20.37 13.41
CA PRO A 218 1.05 -20.78 12.21
C PRO A 218 -0.45 -20.96 12.42
N SER A 219 -0.87 -21.36 13.62
CA SER A 219 -2.28 -21.59 13.97
C SER A 219 -3.10 -20.29 14.02
N VAL A 220 -2.52 -19.19 14.51
CA VAL A 220 -3.20 -17.89 14.56
C VAL A 220 -3.31 -17.31 13.16
N LEU A 221 -2.26 -17.44 12.35
CA LEU A 221 -2.26 -17.00 10.96
C LEU A 221 -3.28 -17.77 10.11
N SER A 222 -3.40 -19.08 10.33
CA SER A 222 -4.39 -19.92 9.66
C SER A 222 -5.83 -19.52 10.03
N ALA A 223 -6.09 -19.25 11.31
CA ALA A 223 -7.41 -18.81 11.76
C ALA A 223 -7.80 -17.44 11.20
N MET A 224 -6.86 -16.50 11.17
CA MET A 224 -7.08 -15.16 10.62
C MET A 224 -7.27 -15.17 9.09
N GLY A 225 -6.63 -16.10 8.38
CA GLY A 225 -6.77 -16.25 6.93
C GLY A 225 -8.10 -16.84 6.46
N GLN A 226 -8.89 -17.44 7.38
CA GLN A 226 -10.20 -18.01 7.06
C GLN A 226 -11.36 -17.00 7.17
N ASP A 227 -11.17 -15.96 7.97
CA ASP A 227 -12.20 -14.96 8.29
C ASP A 227 -12.04 -13.65 7.48
N LEU A 228 -11.12 -13.61 6.54
CA LEU A 228 -10.91 -12.45 5.70
C LEU A 228 -12.00 -12.36 4.62
N PRO A 229 -12.60 -11.17 4.43
CA PRO A 229 -13.69 -10.97 3.48
C PRO A 229 -13.29 -11.18 2.04
#